data_0f460f7b5f193f1b6af1168353fb9a6b
#
_entry.id   0f460f7b5f193f1b6af1168353fb9a6b
#
_cell.length_a   1.000
_cell.length_b   1.000
_cell.length_c   1.000
_cell.angle_alpha   90.00
_cell.angle_beta   90.00
_cell.angle_gamma   90.00
#
_symmetry.space_group_name_H-M   'P 1'
#
loop_
_entity.id
_entity.type
_entity.pdbx_description
1 polymer ?
#
loop_
_entity_poly.entity_id
_entity_poly.type
_entity_poly.pdbx_seq_one_letter_code
_entity_poly.pdbx_strand_id
1 'polypeptide(L)'
;MNEGEVLVVGGTSDARALCRQLDAANVAYTLSVATPAGKALAGDIKGQVRCGRLEYGQMVAWLKENRTRWVIDASHPYAEMVSHNLLRACETAGVLLSRYQRPE
;
A
#
# COMPACT_ATOMS: atom_id res chain seq x y z
N MET A 1 -17.05 12.77 7.65
CA MET A 1 -15.73 13.39 7.67
C MET A 1 -14.71 12.44 7.07
N ASN A 2 -13.91 12.95 6.17
CA ASN A 2 -12.92 12.12 5.51
C ASN A 2 -11.65 12.04 6.35
N GLU A 3 -11.31 10.85 6.78
CA GLU A 3 -10.14 10.62 7.63
C GLU A 3 -8.92 10.17 6.83
N GLY A 4 -9.05 10.15 5.51
CA GLY A 4 -8.00 9.67 4.65
C GLY A 4 -8.07 8.18 4.43
N GLU A 5 -7.14 7.69 3.61
CA GLU A 5 -7.13 6.28 3.24
C GLU A 5 -5.90 5.57 3.76
N VAL A 6 -5.99 4.25 3.70
CA VAL A 6 -4.84 3.37 3.92
C VAL A 6 -4.24 3.05 2.55
N LEU A 7 -2.92 3.10 2.45
CA LEU A 7 -2.20 2.65 1.27
C LEU A 7 -1.52 1.32 1.59
N VAL A 8 -1.88 0.27 0.84
CA VAL A 8 -1.24 -1.03 0.97
C VAL A 8 -0.31 -1.21 -0.23
N VAL A 9 0.93 -1.52 0.02
CA VAL A 9 1.95 -1.65 -1.03
C VAL A 9 2.38 -3.10 -1.15
N GLY A 10 2.25 -3.68 -2.33
CA GLY A 10 2.71 -5.02 -2.61
C GLY A 10 1.76 -5.82 -3.48
N GLY A 11 2.31 -6.71 -4.28
CA GLY A 11 1.53 -7.59 -5.14
C GLY A 11 1.49 -9.03 -4.65
N THR A 12 1.75 -9.26 -3.38
CA THR A 12 1.82 -10.61 -2.82
C THR A 12 0.45 -11.09 -2.36
N SER A 13 0.35 -12.41 -2.10
CA SER A 13 -0.87 -12.96 -1.51
C SER A 13 -1.14 -12.40 -0.12
N ASP A 14 -0.09 -12.04 0.61
CA ASP A 14 -0.23 -11.40 1.92
C ASP A 14 -0.90 -10.04 1.81
N ALA A 15 -0.51 -9.25 0.80
CA ALA A 15 -1.13 -7.95 0.55
C ALA A 15 -2.61 -8.11 0.22
N ARG A 16 -2.96 -9.09 -0.61
CA ARG A 16 -4.36 -9.34 -0.95
C ARG A 16 -5.18 -9.82 0.25
N ALA A 17 -4.59 -10.67 1.09
CA ALA A 17 -5.27 -11.12 2.31
C ALA A 17 -5.55 -9.96 3.24
N LEU A 18 -4.60 -9.04 3.38
CA LEU A 18 -4.80 -7.84 4.17
C LEU A 18 -5.92 -6.97 3.59
N CYS A 19 -5.95 -6.80 2.27
CA CYS A 19 -6.99 -6.03 1.62
C CYS A 19 -8.38 -6.61 1.88
N ARG A 20 -8.51 -7.93 1.89
CA ARG A 20 -9.79 -8.57 2.21
C ARG A 20 -10.22 -8.28 3.65
N GLN A 21 -9.26 -8.22 4.57
CA GLN A 21 -9.56 -7.84 5.96
C GLN A 21 -10.03 -6.39 6.03
N LEU A 22 -9.41 -5.50 5.27
CA LEU A 22 -9.82 -4.10 5.21
C LEU A 22 -11.21 -3.95 4.59
N ASP A 23 -11.51 -4.75 3.56
CA ASP A 23 -12.85 -4.80 2.97
C ASP A 23 -13.90 -5.19 4.02
N ALA A 24 -13.60 -6.23 4.80
CA ALA A 24 -14.51 -6.70 5.83
C ALA A 24 -14.73 -5.66 6.93
N ALA A 25 -13.75 -4.82 7.17
CA ALA A 25 -13.82 -3.76 8.17
C ALA A 25 -14.36 -2.44 7.62
N ASN A 26 -14.70 -2.40 6.33
CA ASN A 26 -15.16 -1.19 5.64
C ASN A 26 -14.16 -0.04 5.70
N VAL A 27 -12.88 -0.37 5.61
CA VAL A 27 -11.80 0.62 5.62
C VAL A 27 -11.48 1.01 4.17
N ALA A 28 -11.44 2.30 3.89
CA ALA A 28 -11.05 2.79 2.57
C ALA A 28 -9.55 2.63 2.38
N TYR A 29 -9.15 2.03 1.27
CA TYR A 29 -7.74 1.80 0.96
C TYR A 29 -7.50 1.76 -0.54
N THR A 30 -6.23 1.89 -0.92
CA THR A 30 -5.75 1.63 -2.27
C THR A 30 -4.63 0.61 -2.17
N LEU A 31 -4.66 -0.41 -3.02
CA LEU A 31 -3.57 -1.36 -3.15
C LEU A 31 -2.66 -0.89 -4.29
N SER A 32 -1.38 -0.70 -4.01
CA SER A 32 -0.40 -0.32 -5.01
C SER A 32 0.43 -1.53 -5.40
N VAL A 33 0.40 -1.88 -6.68
CA VAL A 33 1.17 -3.00 -7.23
C VAL A 33 2.14 -2.47 -8.28
N ALA A 34 3.23 -3.16 -8.49
CA ALA A 34 4.27 -2.70 -9.41
C ALA A 34 4.00 -3.10 -10.87
N THR A 35 3.21 -4.14 -11.08
CA THR A 35 3.04 -4.72 -12.42
C THR A 35 1.58 -4.95 -12.75
N PRO A 36 1.21 -4.98 -14.05
CA PRO A 36 -0.15 -5.34 -14.46
C PRO A 36 -0.58 -6.74 -14.01
N ALA A 37 0.37 -7.67 -13.90
CA ALA A 37 0.06 -9.02 -13.40
C ALA A 37 -0.43 -8.97 -11.96
N GLY A 38 0.21 -8.15 -11.12
CA GLY A 38 -0.24 -7.96 -9.75
C GLY A 38 -1.64 -7.36 -9.68
N LYS A 39 -1.93 -6.41 -10.57
CA LYS A 39 -3.27 -5.81 -10.64
C LYS A 39 -4.32 -6.86 -11.03
N ALA A 40 -4.02 -7.71 -12.00
CA ALA A 40 -4.94 -8.74 -12.43
C ALA A 40 -5.26 -9.73 -11.31
N LEU A 41 -4.24 -10.08 -10.51
CA LEU A 41 -4.43 -11.00 -9.40
C LEU A 41 -5.25 -10.41 -8.26
N ALA A 42 -5.36 -9.09 -8.19
CA ALA A 42 -6.08 -8.39 -7.14
C ALA A 42 -7.54 -8.10 -7.50
N GLY A 43 -8.09 -8.76 -8.52
CA GLY A 43 -9.42 -8.45 -9.03
C GLY A 43 -10.58 -8.76 -8.09
N ASP A 44 -10.34 -9.52 -7.03
CA ASP A 44 -11.38 -9.94 -6.09
C ASP A 44 -11.54 -9.01 -4.88
N ILE A 45 -10.72 -7.99 -4.76
CA ILE A 45 -10.83 -7.04 -3.65
C ILE A 45 -11.75 -5.88 -4.03
N LYS A 46 -12.32 -5.23 -3.02
CA LYS A 46 -13.29 -4.15 -3.21
C LYS A 46 -12.65 -2.78 -3.31
N GLY A 47 -11.46 -2.62 -2.75
CA GLY A 47 -10.75 -1.35 -2.77
C GLY A 47 -10.20 -1.02 -4.14
N GLN A 48 -9.57 0.14 -4.24
CA GLN A 48 -8.94 0.57 -5.47
C GLN A 48 -7.59 -0.10 -5.64
N VAL A 49 -7.20 -0.33 -6.88
CA VAL A 49 -5.88 -0.90 -7.21
C VAL A 49 -5.21 0.05 -8.19
N ARG A 50 -4.00 0.48 -7.86
CA ARG A 50 -3.16 1.22 -8.79
C ARG A 50 -1.99 0.38 -9.23
N CYS A 51 -1.56 0.54 -10.46
CA CYS A 51 -0.45 -0.20 -11.03
C CYS A 51 0.67 0.75 -11.41
N GLY A 52 1.90 0.33 -11.18
CA GLY A 52 3.08 1.08 -11.52
C GLY A 52 3.93 1.38 -10.30
N ARG A 53 5.24 1.43 -10.50
CA ARG A 53 6.16 1.75 -9.42
C ARG A 53 6.01 3.20 -8.99
N LEU A 54 6.18 3.43 -7.70
CA LEU A 54 6.27 4.77 -7.14
C LEU A 54 7.68 4.99 -6.63
N GLU A 55 8.32 6.03 -7.11
CA GLU A 55 9.60 6.46 -6.57
C GLU A 55 9.34 7.33 -5.34
N TYR A 56 10.41 7.66 -4.61
CA TYR A 56 10.27 8.41 -3.36
C TYR A 56 9.41 9.68 -3.53
N GLY A 57 9.73 10.52 -4.50
CA GLY A 57 8.98 11.76 -4.70
C GLY A 57 7.52 11.54 -5.05
N GLN A 58 7.26 10.50 -5.83
CA GLN A 58 5.89 10.13 -6.20
C GLN A 58 5.13 9.59 -4.99
N MET A 59 5.80 8.84 -4.12
CA MET A 59 5.19 8.34 -2.88
C MET A 59 4.78 9.50 -1.99
N VAL A 60 5.65 10.48 -1.80
CA VAL A 60 5.34 11.65 -0.98
C VAL A 60 4.12 12.39 -1.56
N ALA A 61 4.11 12.61 -2.86
CA ALA A 61 2.99 13.28 -3.52
C ALA A 61 1.69 12.49 -3.34
N TRP A 62 1.73 11.18 -3.52
CA TRP A 62 0.56 10.32 -3.33
C TRP A 62 -0.01 10.44 -1.92
N LEU A 63 0.86 10.35 -0.93
CA LEU A 63 0.45 10.38 0.47
C LEU A 63 -0.25 11.69 0.81
N LYS A 64 0.25 12.80 0.28
CA LYS A 64 -0.34 14.12 0.52
C LYS A 64 -1.63 14.33 -0.25
N GLU A 65 -1.64 13.96 -1.53
CA GLU A 65 -2.81 14.17 -2.39
C GLU A 65 -4.01 13.34 -1.96
N ASN A 66 -3.77 12.14 -1.48
CA ASN A 66 -4.83 11.21 -1.10
C ASN A 66 -5.12 11.23 0.39
N ARG A 67 -4.48 12.13 1.12
CA ARG A 67 -4.65 12.24 2.58
C ARG A 67 -4.44 10.89 3.26
N THR A 68 -3.43 10.17 2.81
CA THR A 68 -3.12 8.85 3.36
C THR A 68 -2.77 8.99 4.83
N ARG A 69 -3.43 8.22 5.67
CA ARG A 69 -3.21 8.25 7.11
C ARG A 69 -2.35 7.09 7.60
N TRP A 70 -2.26 6.04 6.81
CA TRP A 70 -1.53 4.85 7.22
C TRP A 70 -1.04 4.12 5.98
N VAL A 71 0.23 3.79 5.96
CA VAL A 71 0.83 2.98 4.89
C VAL A 71 1.19 1.62 5.47
N ILE A 72 0.77 0.57 4.80
CA ILE A 72 1.11 -0.80 5.20
C ILE A 72 1.98 -1.39 4.10
N ASP A 73 3.23 -1.65 4.42
CA ASP A 73 4.18 -2.26 3.50
C ASP A 73 4.03 -3.78 3.56
N ALA A 74 3.35 -4.33 2.57
CA ALA A 74 3.17 -5.77 2.42
C ALA A 74 3.95 -6.29 1.20
N SER A 75 5.01 -5.58 0.82
CA SER A 75 5.85 -5.98 -0.29
C SER A 75 6.69 -7.19 0.06
N HIS A 76 7.22 -7.83 -0.98
CA HIS A 76 8.08 -9.01 -0.81
C HIS A 76 9.30 -8.64 0.04
N PRO A 77 9.80 -9.56 0.89
CA PRO A 77 10.99 -9.27 1.72
C PRO A 77 12.21 -8.80 0.95
N TYR A 78 12.32 -9.17 -0.31
CA TYR A 78 13.45 -8.76 -1.14
C TYR A 78 13.23 -7.43 -1.86
N ALA A 79 12.10 -6.78 -1.68
CA ALA A 79 11.81 -5.47 -2.26
C ALA A 79 12.36 -4.36 -1.36
N GLU A 80 13.64 -4.38 -1.10
CA GLU A 80 14.28 -3.48 -0.14
C GLU A 80 14.17 -2.01 -0.55
N MET A 81 14.30 -1.73 -1.85
CA MET A 81 14.24 -0.35 -2.33
C MET A 81 12.86 0.26 -2.11
N VAL A 82 11.80 -0.50 -2.35
CA VAL A 82 10.43 -0.05 -2.11
C VAL A 82 10.23 0.25 -0.64
N SER A 83 10.65 -0.67 0.23
CA SER A 83 10.49 -0.51 1.67
C SER A 83 11.27 0.69 2.19
N HIS A 84 12.49 0.89 1.69
CA HIS A 84 13.31 2.03 2.07
C HIS A 84 12.67 3.35 1.64
N ASN A 85 12.16 3.41 0.41
CA ASN A 85 11.50 4.61 -0.09
C ASN A 85 10.21 4.91 0.67
N LEU A 86 9.45 3.87 1.04
CA LEU A 86 8.25 4.05 1.83
C LEU A 86 8.56 4.63 3.21
N LEU A 87 9.61 4.13 3.85
CA LEU A 87 10.02 4.65 5.15
C LEU A 87 10.33 6.15 5.06
N ARG A 88 11.13 6.54 4.08
CA ARG A 88 11.50 7.93 3.89
C ARG A 88 10.29 8.80 3.52
N ALA A 89 9.43 8.31 2.66
CA ALA A 89 8.25 9.06 2.23
C ALA A 89 7.27 9.27 3.39
N CYS A 90 7.06 8.25 4.20
CA CYS A 90 6.18 8.36 5.36
C CYS A 90 6.74 9.33 6.40
N GLU A 91 8.05 9.33 6.60
CA GLU A 91 8.68 10.30 7.49
C GLU A 91 8.47 11.74 6.97
N THR A 92 8.66 11.94 5.68
CA THR A 92 8.50 13.26 5.06
C THR A 92 7.06 13.75 5.13
N ALA A 93 6.10 12.87 4.88
CA ALA A 93 4.68 13.23 4.86
C ALA A 93 4.02 13.17 6.23
N GLY A 94 4.71 12.65 7.24
CA GLY A 94 4.15 12.51 8.58
C GLY A 94 3.08 11.44 8.67
N VAL A 95 3.25 10.33 7.95
CA VAL A 95 2.26 9.26 7.86
C VAL A 95 2.78 8.03 8.61
N LEU A 96 1.87 7.34 9.30
CA LEU A 96 2.19 6.11 10.01
C LEU A 96 2.54 5.00 9.01
N LEU A 97 3.61 4.27 9.26
CA LEU A 97 4.03 3.14 8.44
C LEU A 97 4.09 1.88 9.28
N SER A 98 3.49 0.82 8.77
CA SER A 98 3.58 -0.52 9.36
C SER A 98 4.04 -1.51 8.30
N ARG A 99 4.66 -2.58 8.74
CA ARG A 99 5.04 -3.66 7.84
C ARG A 99 4.20 -4.89 8.14
N TYR A 100 3.62 -5.46 7.10
CA TYR A 100 2.80 -6.66 7.21
C TYR A 100 3.51 -7.82 6.52
N GLN A 101 3.84 -8.84 7.27
CA GLN A 101 4.51 -10.02 6.74
C GLN A 101 4.08 -11.21 7.58
N ARG A 102 3.60 -12.25 6.92
CA ARG A 102 3.21 -13.45 7.64
C ARG A 102 4.45 -14.21 8.08
N PRO A 103 4.45 -14.79 9.27
CA PRO A 103 5.54 -15.66 9.68
C PRO A 103 5.56 -16.91 8.81
N GLU A 104 6.74 -17.37 8.54
CA GLU A 104 6.93 -18.62 7.79
C GLU A 104 6.93 -19.83 8.70
#